data_a44926ed37fc058940adc624abb33ee3
#
_entry.id   a44926ed37fc058940adc624abb33ee3
#
_cell.length_a   1.000
_cell.length_b   1.000
_cell.length_c   1.000
_cell.angle_alpha   90.00
_cell.angle_beta   90.00
_cell.angle_gamma   90.00
#
_symmetry.space_group_name_H-M   'P 1'
#
loop_
_entity.id
_entity.type
_entity.pdbx_description
1 polymer ?
#
loop_
_entity_poly.entity_id
_entity_poly.type
_entity_poly.pdbx_seq_one_letter_code
_entity_poly.pdbx_strand_id
1 'polypeptide(L)'
;MDAITFIRQALTQAHERLITTLGGLTEADTTWRPAPHANTILEIAWHVARVDDRLGRRATGLGPELWESQGWSERMGTTKDISPREPYQFLKRAGAVPPRLDDVRAYLVALHTDTLEKLRDLTPDDLDRVPDPAQPDRNVATQLRHMITHKNNHHGQIDFIRGLRHPEWNLTPGTGIVQR
;
A
#
# COMPACT_ATOMS: atom_id res chain seq x y z
N MET A 1 6.67 -3.27 25.40
CA MET A 1 6.04 -3.49 24.05
C MET A 1 6.97 -4.42 23.31
N ASP A 2 6.48 -5.54 22.82
CA ASP A 2 7.25 -6.44 22.00
C ASP A 2 7.31 -5.97 20.51
N ALA A 3 8.20 -6.59 19.72
CA ALA A 3 8.43 -6.20 18.33
C ALA A 3 7.19 -6.38 17.44
N ILE A 4 6.40 -7.43 17.65
CA ILE A 4 5.17 -7.67 16.85
C ILE A 4 4.14 -6.59 17.12
N THR A 5 3.93 -6.24 18.38
CA THR A 5 3.03 -5.14 18.77
C THR A 5 3.46 -3.82 18.13
N PHE A 6 4.77 -3.49 18.19
CA PHE A 6 5.30 -2.29 17.55
C PHE A 6 5.07 -2.27 16.04
N ILE A 7 5.36 -3.38 15.35
CA ILE A 7 5.17 -3.50 13.90
C ILE A 7 3.69 -3.31 13.54
N ARG A 8 2.78 -3.96 14.26
CA ARG A 8 1.34 -3.82 14.04
C ARG A 8 0.87 -2.38 14.19
N GLN A 9 1.31 -1.69 15.25
CA GLN A 9 0.98 -0.27 15.47
C GLN A 9 1.53 0.61 14.35
N ALA A 10 2.78 0.41 13.92
CA ALA A 10 3.39 1.17 12.85
C ALA A 10 2.69 0.96 11.48
N LEU A 11 2.29 -0.28 11.18
CA LEU A 11 1.51 -0.60 9.97
C LEU A 11 0.13 0.04 10.00
N THR A 12 -0.55 0.00 11.16
CA THR A 12 -1.87 0.63 11.34
C THR A 12 -1.77 2.14 11.14
N GLN A 13 -0.80 2.78 11.77
CA GLN A 13 -0.59 4.22 11.63
C GLN A 13 -0.32 4.62 10.18
N ALA A 14 0.57 3.89 9.48
CA ALA A 14 0.87 4.16 8.08
C ALA A 14 -0.36 3.95 7.17
N HIS A 15 -1.19 2.94 7.48
CA HIS A 15 -2.42 2.66 6.75
C HIS A 15 -3.47 3.76 6.96
N GLU A 16 -3.74 4.15 8.19
CA GLU A 16 -4.72 5.18 8.53
C GLU A 16 -4.40 6.52 7.87
N ARG A 17 -3.12 6.92 7.88
CA ARG A 17 -2.65 8.12 7.17
C ARG A 17 -2.95 8.04 5.68
N LEU A 18 -2.60 6.94 5.05
CA LEU A 18 -2.84 6.75 3.61
C LEU A 18 -4.33 6.82 3.28
N ILE A 19 -5.17 6.08 4.02
CA ILE A 19 -6.63 6.06 3.78
C ILE A 19 -7.25 7.44 4.02
N THR A 20 -6.82 8.15 5.05
CA THR A 20 -7.29 9.53 5.32
C THR A 20 -6.92 10.47 4.17
N THR A 21 -5.68 10.37 3.67
CA THR A 21 -5.23 11.22 2.55
C THR A 21 -5.95 10.88 1.24
N LEU A 22 -6.42 9.65 1.06
CA LEU A 22 -7.24 9.24 -0.08
C LEU A 22 -8.74 9.58 0.09
N GLY A 23 -9.16 10.04 1.26
CA GLY A 23 -10.56 10.37 1.55
C GLY A 23 -11.03 11.64 0.86
N GLY A 24 -12.27 11.66 0.36
CA GLY A 24 -12.90 12.84 -0.26
C GLY A 24 -12.33 13.26 -1.62
N LEU A 25 -11.41 12.50 -2.20
CA LEU A 25 -10.91 12.75 -3.56
C LEU A 25 -11.91 12.30 -4.61
N THR A 26 -12.09 13.10 -5.65
CA THR A 26 -12.86 12.73 -6.85
C THR A 26 -12.00 11.92 -7.81
N GLU A 27 -12.64 11.29 -8.81
CA GLU A 27 -11.93 10.61 -9.88
C GLU A 27 -11.00 11.56 -10.66
N ALA A 28 -11.45 12.80 -10.90
CA ALA A 28 -10.65 13.83 -11.56
C ALA A 28 -9.40 14.22 -10.74
N ASP A 29 -9.48 14.21 -9.41
CA ASP A 29 -8.33 14.49 -8.55
C ASP A 29 -7.32 13.35 -8.60
N THR A 30 -7.80 12.11 -8.57
CA THR A 30 -6.93 10.94 -8.51
C THR A 30 -6.22 10.63 -9.81
N THR A 31 -6.80 11.04 -10.94
CA THR A 31 -6.22 10.89 -12.28
C THR A 31 -5.46 12.13 -12.77
N TRP A 32 -5.53 13.23 -12.05
CA TRP A 32 -4.76 14.43 -12.36
C TRP A 32 -3.26 14.19 -12.26
N ARG A 33 -2.53 14.63 -13.29
CA ARG A 33 -1.08 14.45 -13.40
C ARG A 33 -0.38 15.81 -13.26
N PRO A 34 0.43 16.02 -12.22
CA PRO A 34 1.06 17.33 -11.95
C PRO A 34 2.09 17.74 -12.99
N ALA A 35 2.66 16.78 -13.74
CA ALA A 35 3.59 17.01 -14.86
C ALA A 35 3.55 15.82 -15.81
N PRO A 36 3.97 15.95 -17.09
CA PRO A 36 3.82 14.90 -18.12
C PRO A 36 4.37 13.53 -17.74
N HIS A 37 5.43 13.48 -16.94
CA HIS A 37 6.06 12.23 -16.49
C HIS A 37 5.82 11.89 -15.02
N ALA A 38 5.12 12.75 -14.27
CA ALA A 38 4.79 12.49 -12.87
C ALA A 38 3.75 11.37 -12.75
N ASN A 39 3.67 10.72 -11.60
CA ASN A 39 2.61 9.77 -11.30
C ASN A 39 1.36 10.51 -10.78
N THR A 40 0.21 9.91 -10.98
CA THR A 40 -1.06 10.36 -10.41
C THR A 40 -1.26 9.76 -9.01
N ILE A 41 -2.19 10.30 -8.25
CA ILE A 41 -2.56 9.74 -6.94
C ILE A 41 -3.02 8.29 -7.09
N LEU A 42 -3.83 7.99 -8.11
CA LEU A 42 -4.34 6.64 -8.36
C LEU A 42 -3.24 5.63 -8.67
N GLU A 43 -2.27 6.01 -9.53
CA GLU A 43 -1.12 5.17 -9.84
C GLU A 43 -0.30 4.83 -8.58
N ILE A 44 -0.08 5.84 -7.72
CA ILE A 44 0.68 5.64 -6.48
C ILE A 44 -0.10 4.77 -5.49
N ALA A 45 -1.37 5.04 -5.27
CA ALA A 45 -2.21 4.28 -4.33
C ALA A 45 -2.32 2.81 -4.74
N TRP A 46 -2.54 2.54 -6.03
CA TRP A 46 -2.59 1.19 -6.55
C TRP A 46 -1.24 0.47 -6.46
N HIS A 47 -0.15 1.16 -6.77
CA HIS A 47 1.20 0.63 -6.58
C HIS A 47 1.46 0.24 -5.12
N VAL A 48 1.09 1.11 -4.17
CA VAL A 48 1.22 0.80 -2.74
C VAL A 48 0.44 -0.46 -2.38
N ALA A 49 -0.81 -0.58 -2.83
CA ALA A 49 -1.63 -1.76 -2.57
C ALA A 49 -0.96 -3.05 -3.10
N ARG A 50 -0.43 -3.03 -4.33
CA ARG A 50 0.26 -4.18 -4.93
C ARG A 50 1.55 -4.56 -4.20
N VAL A 51 2.31 -3.56 -3.73
CA VAL A 51 3.54 -3.81 -2.93
C VAL A 51 3.17 -4.34 -1.55
N ASP A 52 2.15 -3.77 -0.90
CA ASP A 52 1.66 -4.25 0.39
C ASP A 52 1.24 -5.72 0.35
N ASP A 53 0.50 -6.12 -0.69
CA ASP A 53 0.08 -7.50 -0.87
C ASP A 53 1.29 -8.45 -1.00
N ARG A 54 2.23 -8.08 -1.85
CA ARG A 54 3.44 -8.87 -2.04
C ARG A 54 4.28 -8.98 -0.75
N LEU A 55 4.49 -7.86 -0.04
CA LEU A 55 5.31 -7.83 1.16
C LEU A 55 4.60 -8.47 2.35
N GLY A 56 3.31 -8.19 2.53
CA GLY A 56 2.52 -8.72 3.63
C GLY A 56 2.19 -10.21 3.49
N ARG A 57 2.38 -10.81 2.30
CA ARG A 57 2.00 -12.20 2.03
C ARG A 57 3.15 -13.01 1.47
N ARG A 58 3.42 -12.86 0.17
CA ARG A 58 4.38 -13.71 -0.54
C ARG A 58 5.81 -13.55 -0.03
N ALA A 59 6.27 -12.30 0.13
CA ALA A 59 7.65 -12.04 0.51
C ALA A 59 7.96 -12.37 1.98
N THR A 60 6.94 -12.38 2.85
CA THR A 60 7.04 -12.81 4.26
C THR A 60 6.78 -14.30 4.43
N GLY A 61 6.30 -15.00 3.38
CA GLY A 61 5.89 -16.39 3.45
C GLY A 61 4.60 -16.61 4.25
N LEU A 62 3.77 -15.56 4.43
CA LEU A 62 2.49 -15.65 5.14
C LEU A 62 1.31 -16.10 4.25
N GLY A 63 1.57 -16.42 2.99
CA GLY A 63 0.59 -17.00 2.08
C GLY A 63 0.60 -16.37 0.69
N PRO A 64 -0.35 -16.77 -0.19
CA PRO A 64 -0.50 -16.19 -1.53
C PRO A 64 -0.99 -14.76 -1.48
N GLU A 65 -0.68 -13.96 -2.50
CA GLU A 65 -1.20 -12.61 -2.65
C GLU A 65 -2.74 -12.62 -2.75
N LEU A 66 -3.41 -11.66 -2.11
CA LEU A 66 -4.87 -11.48 -2.21
C LEU A 66 -5.29 -11.08 -3.63
N TRP A 67 -4.38 -10.46 -4.37
CA TRP A 67 -4.51 -10.13 -5.79
C TRP A 67 -5.04 -11.30 -6.62
N GLU A 68 -4.52 -12.49 -6.38
CA GLU A 68 -4.92 -13.71 -7.07
C GLU A 68 -5.97 -14.48 -6.29
N SER A 69 -5.75 -14.67 -4.97
CA SER A 69 -6.54 -15.59 -4.16
C SER A 69 -7.96 -15.07 -3.86
N GLN A 70 -8.18 -13.75 -3.94
CA GLN A 70 -9.48 -13.12 -3.71
C GLN A 70 -10.03 -12.36 -4.93
N GLY A 71 -9.46 -12.58 -6.12
CA GLY A 71 -9.99 -12.03 -7.36
C GLY A 71 -9.84 -10.50 -7.51
N TRP A 72 -8.92 -9.86 -6.77
CA TRP A 72 -8.72 -8.42 -6.88
C TRP A 72 -8.24 -7.98 -8.26
N SER A 73 -7.50 -8.83 -8.99
CA SER A 73 -7.10 -8.57 -10.37
C SER A 73 -8.30 -8.35 -11.30
N GLU A 74 -9.30 -9.20 -11.19
CA GLU A 74 -10.53 -9.12 -12.00
C GLU A 74 -11.36 -7.88 -11.63
N ARG A 75 -11.48 -7.60 -10.32
CA ARG A 75 -12.18 -6.43 -9.82
C ARG A 75 -11.54 -5.11 -10.26
N MET A 76 -10.21 -5.09 -10.41
CA MET A 76 -9.46 -3.94 -10.93
C MET A 76 -9.46 -3.86 -12.48
N GLY A 77 -10.17 -4.77 -13.16
CA GLY A 77 -10.22 -4.81 -14.62
C GLY A 77 -8.87 -5.16 -15.27
N THR A 78 -8.04 -5.94 -14.59
CA THR A 78 -6.68 -6.25 -15.02
C THR A 78 -6.39 -7.75 -15.01
N THR A 79 -5.20 -8.12 -15.46
CA THR A 79 -4.72 -9.52 -15.43
C THR A 79 -3.97 -9.82 -14.13
N LYS A 80 -3.89 -11.11 -13.77
CA LYS A 80 -3.16 -11.58 -12.58
C LYS A 80 -1.67 -11.26 -12.63
N ASP A 81 -1.11 -11.15 -13.83
CA ASP A 81 0.34 -11.00 -14.08
C ASP A 81 0.87 -9.58 -13.86
N ILE A 82 0.00 -8.62 -13.49
CA ILE A 82 0.45 -7.25 -13.23
C ILE A 82 1.38 -7.22 -12.02
N SER A 83 2.64 -6.88 -12.27
CA SER A 83 3.64 -6.71 -11.21
C SER A 83 3.32 -5.49 -10.32
N PRO A 84 3.82 -5.42 -9.08
CA PRO A 84 3.63 -4.25 -8.22
C PRO A 84 4.15 -2.91 -8.80
N ARG A 85 5.05 -2.95 -9.76
CA ARG A 85 5.57 -1.74 -10.45
C ARG A 85 4.72 -1.31 -11.64
N GLU A 86 3.88 -2.18 -12.14
CA GLU A 86 3.12 -1.98 -13.38
C GLU A 86 2.03 -0.90 -13.30
N PRO A 87 1.38 -0.60 -12.15
CA PRO A 87 0.42 0.48 -12.05
C PRO A 87 0.92 1.81 -12.64
N TYR A 88 2.19 2.13 -12.49
CA TYR A 88 2.81 3.32 -13.08
C TYR A 88 2.88 3.32 -14.60
N GLN A 89 2.90 2.14 -15.21
CA GLN A 89 2.99 1.97 -16.66
C GLN A 89 1.63 1.66 -17.26
N PHE A 90 0.79 0.96 -16.51
CA PHE A 90 -0.52 0.51 -16.97
C PHE A 90 -1.39 1.70 -17.40
N LEU A 91 -1.53 2.71 -16.54
CA LEU A 91 -2.36 3.88 -16.81
C LEU A 91 -1.76 4.84 -17.86
N LYS A 92 -0.52 4.61 -18.27
CA LYS A 92 0.14 5.35 -19.38
C LYS A 92 -0.09 4.68 -20.74
N ARG A 93 -0.67 3.48 -20.79
CA ARG A 93 -0.99 2.78 -22.04
C ARG A 93 -2.24 3.37 -22.67
N ALA A 94 -2.23 3.53 -23.98
CA ALA A 94 -3.41 3.99 -24.71
C ALA A 94 -4.59 3.01 -24.52
N GLY A 95 -5.73 3.55 -24.16
CA GLY A 95 -6.94 2.75 -23.93
C GLY A 95 -7.00 2.02 -22.59
N ALA A 96 -6.03 2.21 -21.69
CA ALA A 96 -6.10 1.65 -20.34
C ALA A 96 -7.28 2.28 -19.57
N VAL A 97 -8.11 1.42 -18.99
CA VAL A 97 -9.19 1.85 -18.10
C VAL A 97 -8.64 1.83 -16.68
N PRO A 98 -8.59 2.98 -15.98
CA PRO A 98 -8.10 3.01 -14.62
C PRO A 98 -9.07 2.25 -13.67
N PRO A 99 -8.56 1.57 -12.63
CA PRO A 99 -9.42 1.07 -11.58
C PRO A 99 -10.10 2.24 -10.85
N ARG A 100 -11.24 1.99 -10.24
CA ARG A 100 -11.88 3.00 -9.41
C ARG A 100 -11.09 3.20 -8.12
N LEU A 101 -11.00 4.45 -7.64
CA LEU A 101 -10.34 4.73 -6.35
C LEU A 101 -10.94 3.91 -5.21
N ASP A 102 -12.26 3.75 -5.20
CA ASP A 102 -12.95 2.98 -4.15
C ASP A 102 -12.54 1.51 -4.13
N ASP A 103 -12.26 0.91 -5.29
CA ASP A 103 -11.77 -0.46 -5.37
C ASP A 103 -10.32 -0.56 -4.86
N VAL A 104 -9.46 0.42 -5.19
CA VAL A 104 -8.10 0.50 -4.66
C VAL A 104 -8.11 0.69 -3.14
N ARG A 105 -8.99 1.54 -2.61
CA ARG A 105 -9.17 1.73 -1.15
C ARG A 105 -9.66 0.46 -0.48
N ALA A 106 -10.67 -0.21 -1.05
CA ALA A 106 -11.18 -1.47 -0.51
C ALA A 106 -10.10 -2.56 -0.49
N TYR A 107 -9.27 -2.62 -1.53
CA TYR A 107 -8.13 -3.53 -1.57
C TYR A 107 -7.10 -3.21 -0.48
N LEU A 108 -6.72 -1.94 -0.29
CA LEU A 108 -5.82 -1.52 0.79
C LEU A 108 -6.35 -1.90 2.17
N VAL A 109 -7.66 -1.75 2.42
CA VAL A 109 -8.30 -2.15 3.67
C VAL A 109 -8.27 -3.66 3.86
N ALA A 110 -8.59 -4.43 2.83
CA ALA A 110 -8.54 -5.89 2.88
C ALA A 110 -7.12 -6.40 3.20
N LEU A 111 -6.11 -5.82 2.55
CA LEU A 111 -4.70 -6.14 2.78
C LEU A 111 -4.26 -5.82 4.21
N HIS A 112 -4.66 -4.67 4.73
CA HIS A 112 -4.31 -4.27 6.10
C HIS A 112 -4.92 -5.22 7.13
N THR A 113 -6.20 -5.53 6.97
CA THR A 113 -6.92 -6.46 7.86
C THR A 113 -6.27 -7.83 7.86
N ASP A 114 -6.03 -8.40 6.68
CA ASP A 114 -5.39 -9.72 6.53
C ASP A 114 -3.96 -9.73 7.09
N THR A 115 -3.18 -8.69 6.82
CA THR A 115 -1.81 -8.59 7.36
C THR A 115 -1.82 -8.54 8.89
N LEU A 116 -2.68 -7.72 9.50
CA LEU A 116 -2.76 -7.66 10.97
C LEU A 116 -3.24 -8.98 11.59
N GLU A 117 -4.11 -9.70 10.91
CA GLU A 117 -4.57 -11.03 11.35
C GLU A 117 -3.41 -12.03 11.34
N LYS A 118 -2.65 -12.09 10.24
CA LYS A 118 -1.47 -12.96 10.12
C LYS A 118 -0.36 -12.64 11.12
N LEU A 119 -0.16 -11.37 11.43
CA LEU A 119 0.81 -10.95 12.43
C LEU A 119 0.45 -11.33 13.88
N ARG A 120 -0.80 -11.73 14.15
CA ARG A 120 -1.19 -12.22 15.49
C ARG A 120 -0.53 -13.54 15.84
N ASP A 121 -0.29 -14.36 14.84
CA ASP A 121 0.22 -15.74 15.01
C ASP A 121 1.75 -15.78 14.99
N LEU A 122 2.43 -14.64 14.73
CA LEU A 122 3.89 -14.57 14.72
C LEU A 122 4.44 -14.35 16.13
N THR A 123 5.56 -15.02 16.36
CA THR A 123 6.44 -14.81 17.51
C THR A 123 7.60 -13.87 17.12
N PRO A 124 8.35 -13.29 18.09
CA PRO A 124 9.56 -12.52 17.78
C PRO A 124 10.59 -13.32 16.97
N ASP A 125 10.71 -14.62 17.19
CA ASP A 125 11.66 -15.49 16.48
C ASP A 125 11.30 -15.65 15.00
N ASP A 126 10.02 -15.58 14.65
CA ASP A 126 9.55 -15.63 13.26
C ASP A 126 10.04 -14.44 12.43
N LEU A 127 10.40 -13.33 13.07
CA LEU A 127 10.92 -12.14 12.40
C LEU A 127 12.27 -12.38 11.71
N ASP A 128 13.07 -13.28 12.26
CA ASP A 128 14.38 -13.65 11.71
C ASP A 128 14.30 -14.71 10.61
N ARG A 129 13.14 -15.33 10.44
CA ARG A 129 12.92 -16.35 9.41
C ARG A 129 13.12 -15.73 8.00
N VAL A 130 13.90 -16.43 7.16
CA VAL A 130 14.15 -16.11 5.76
C VAL A 130 13.21 -16.92 4.87
N PRO A 131 12.14 -16.33 4.30
CA PRO A 131 11.16 -17.08 3.51
C PRO A 131 11.72 -17.61 2.19
N ASP A 132 12.67 -16.89 1.59
CA ASP A 132 13.32 -17.26 0.33
C ASP A 132 14.83 -17.44 0.56
N PRO A 133 15.35 -18.67 0.58
CA PRO A 133 16.79 -18.91 0.78
C PRO A 133 17.70 -18.29 -0.27
N ALA A 134 17.18 -17.97 -1.45
CA ALA A 134 17.94 -17.26 -2.49
C ALA A 134 18.13 -15.75 -2.15
N GLN A 135 17.47 -15.25 -1.13
CA GLN A 135 17.53 -13.87 -0.67
C GLN A 135 17.82 -13.81 0.84
N PRO A 136 19.00 -14.23 1.30
CA PRO A 136 19.29 -14.42 2.73
C PRO A 136 19.18 -13.15 3.58
N ASP A 137 19.37 -11.98 2.97
CA ASP A 137 19.24 -10.68 3.64
C ASP A 137 17.78 -10.20 3.79
N ARG A 138 16.81 -10.99 3.32
CA ARG A 138 15.39 -10.63 3.31
C ARG A 138 14.57 -11.51 4.25
N ASN A 139 14.81 -11.36 5.54
CA ASN A 139 13.96 -11.96 6.56
C ASN A 139 12.60 -11.27 6.69
N VAL A 140 11.70 -11.84 7.46
CA VAL A 140 10.33 -11.32 7.68
C VAL A 140 10.36 -9.89 8.21
N ALA A 141 11.22 -9.59 9.20
CA ALA A 141 11.36 -8.23 9.76
C ALA A 141 11.74 -7.20 8.67
N THR A 142 12.67 -7.55 7.79
CA THR A 142 13.11 -6.67 6.69
C THR A 142 11.96 -6.38 5.72
N GLN A 143 11.12 -7.37 5.41
CA GLN A 143 9.97 -7.19 4.52
C GLN A 143 8.90 -6.31 5.17
N LEU A 144 8.57 -6.55 6.44
CA LEU A 144 7.59 -5.75 7.18
C LEU A 144 8.07 -4.30 7.38
N ARG A 145 9.36 -4.10 7.70
CA ARG A 145 9.97 -2.76 7.74
C ARG A 145 9.86 -2.06 6.38
N HIS A 146 10.15 -2.76 5.29
CA HIS A 146 10.01 -2.20 3.95
C HIS A 146 8.56 -1.79 3.68
N MET A 147 7.58 -2.59 4.03
CA MET A 147 6.16 -2.28 3.88
C MET A 147 5.79 -0.96 4.61
N ILE A 148 6.24 -0.78 5.86
CA ILE A 148 6.01 0.45 6.63
C ILE A 148 6.64 1.67 5.95
N THR A 149 7.93 1.59 5.61
CA THR A 149 8.66 2.72 5.02
C THR A 149 8.15 3.06 3.62
N HIS A 150 7.84 2.06 2.82
CA HIS A 150 7.27 2.21 1.48
C HIS A 150 5.93 2.94 1.52
N LYS A 151 5.02 2.50 2.40
CA LYS A 151 3.72 3.13 2.58
C LYS A 151 3.84 4.59 3.02
N ASN A 152 4.70 4.89 3.98
CA ASN A 152 4.91 6.27 4.44
C ASN A 152 5.53 7.17 3.34
N ASN A 153 6.48 6.66 2.57
CA ASN A 153 7.09 7.42 1.47
C ASN A 153 6.05 7.78 0.40
N HIS A 154 5.23 6.82 0.01
CA HIS A 154 4.20 7.05 -1.00
C HIS A 154 3.01 7.87 -0.46
N HIS A 155 2.67 7.73 0.82
CA HIS A 155 1.72 8.62 1.46
C HIS A 155 2.17 10.09 1.32
N GLY A 156 3.45 10.40 1.61
CA GLY A 156 3.98 11.76 1.43
C GLY A 156 3.91 12.26 -0.01
N GLN A 157 4.10 11.40 -1.01
CA GLN A 157 3.92 11.77 -2.42
C GLN A 157 2.46 12.09 -2.76
N ILE A 158 1.51 11.27 -2.29
CA ILE A 158 0.07 11.49 -2.49
C ILE A 158 -0.35 12.80 -1.81
N ASP A 159 0.09 13.02 -0.58
CA ASP A 159 -0.19 14.21 0.19
C ASP A 159 0.30 15.47 -0.51
N PHE A 160 1.52 15.45 -1.04
CA PHE A 160 2.10 16.53 -1.82
C PHE A 160 1.30 16.81 -3.10
N ILE A 161 0.94 15.78 -3.87
CA ILE A 161 0.14 15.93 -5.10
C ILE A 161 -1.25 16.50 -4.78
N ARG A 162 -1.86 16.03 -3.69
CA ARG A 162 -3.14 16.53 -3.22
C ARG A 162 -3.06 18.02 -2.87
N GLY A 163 -2.01 18.44 -2.16
CA GLY A 163 -1.76 19.85 -1.84
C GLY A 163 -1.54 20.73 -3.07
N LEU A 164 -0.89 20.21 -4.12
CA LEU A 164 -0.76 20.93 -5.39
C LEU A 164 -2.11 21.12 -6.10
N ARG A 165 -3.01 20.14 -6.00
CA ARG A 165 -4.33 20.17 -6.63
C ARG A 165 -5.35 20.95 -5.83
N HIS A 166 -5.25 20.90 -4.51
CA HIS A 166 -6.13 21.53 -3.53
C HIS A 166 -5.30 22.34 -2.53
N PRO A 167 -5.02 23.62 -2.83
CA PRO A 167 -4.16 24.47 -1.97
C PRO A 167 -4.66 24.61 -0.52
N GLU A 168 -5.97 24.41 -0.30
CA GLU A 168 -6.59 24.38 1.03
C GLU A 168 -6.35 23.07 1.78
N TRP A 169 -5.82 22.04 1.12
CA TRP A 169 -5.53 20.77 1.75
C TRP A 169 -4.46 20.94 2.82
N ASN A 170 -4.80 20.53 4.01
CA ASN A 170 -3.87 20.45 5.10
C ASN A 170 -4.02 19.08 5.76
N LEU A 171 -2.90 18.38 5.95
CA LEU A 171 -2.91 17.12 6.66
C LEU A 171 -3.54 17.33 8.03
N THR A 172 -4.65 16.67 8.29
CA THR A 172 -5.33 16.78 9.58
C THR A 172 -4.33 16.44 10.69
N PRO A 173 -4.02 17.38 11.60
CA PRO A 173 -3.17 17.09 12.74
C PRO A 173 -3.71 15.89 13.49
N GLY A 174 -2.88 14.91 13.78
CA GLY A 174 -3.26 13.76 14.58
C GLY A 174 -3.47 12.46 13.81
N THR A 175 -3.48 12.45 12.47
CA THR A 175 -3.39 11.18 11.74
C THR A 175 -2.05 10.52 12.04
N GLY A 176 -2.05 9.67 13.08
CA GLY A 176 -0.89 8.93 13.53
C GLY A 176 0.07 9.66 14.46
N ILE A 177 -0.30 10.82 14.98
CA ILE A 177 0.37 11.41 16.15
C ILE A 177 -0.55 11.11 17.34
N VAL A 178 -0.01 10.42 18.32
CA VAL A 178 -0.70 10.23 19.61
C VAL A 178 -1.06 11.62 20.13
N GLN A 179 -2.35 11.93 20.19
CA GLN A 179 -2.80 13.09 20.93
C GLN A 179 -2.36 12.86 22.39
N ARG A 180 -1.51 13.74 22.88
CA ARG A 180 -1.12 13.75 24.28
C ARG A 180 -2.25 14.28 25.13
#